data_7c3c1eed1fafbeb146da1f725c5d4047
#
_entry.id   7c3c1eed1fafbeb146da1f725c5d4047
#
_cell.length_a   1.000
_cell.length_b   1.000
_cell.length_c   1.000
_cell.angle_alpha   90.00
_cell.angle_beta   90.00
_cell.angle_gamma   90.00
#
_symmetry.space_group_name_H-M   'P 1'
#
loop_
_entity.id
_entity.type
_entity.pdbx_description
1 polymer ?
#
loop_
_entity_poly.entity_id
_entity_poly.type
_entity_poly.pdbx_seq_one_letter_code
_entity_poly.pdbx_strand_id
1 'polypeptide(L)'
;MEKYITNVICMDKKYPSISFKNRINSLKREDEKIGQLIIESHKKAITLINNYDAEIAKETISKAAEIDEATFNLERSCIRFMAVEQPLAGDLMFVESSIRIGEHIKRIGHIMSNIADASAKITDVDIPERLLEDIQYMADYVQLMLSKGIYSFLDQNIEMAKELHADDDKVDDLFDSILTQVTDVMFKNKESIASIINLIFIARFLERIGDRAVDIGSRTIFMLTFKKPN
;
A
#
# COMPACT_ATOMS: atom_id res chain seq x y z
N MET A 1 7.69 -8.46 -34.55
CA MET A 1 7.43 -8.70 -33.10
C MET A 1 6.01 -9.20 -32.84
N GLU A 2 4.98 -8.66 -33.49
CA GLU A 2 3.58 -9.15 -33.36
C GLU A 2 3.36 -10.62 -33.79
N LYS A 3 4.05 -11.11 -34.81
CA LYS A 3 3.95 -12.51 -35.26
C LYS A 3 4.52 -13.55 -34.27
N TYR A 4 5.43 -13.16 -33.38
CA TYR A 4 5.96 -14.07 -32.35
C TYR A 4 5.00 -14.23 -31.18
N ILE A 5 4.26 -13.18 -30.84
CA ILE A 5 3.26 -13.21 -29.77
C ILE A 5 2.05 -14.07 -30.19
N THR A 6 1.64 -14.00 -31.46
CA THR A 6 0.50 -14.76 -31.98
C THR A 6 0.79 -16.27 -32.04
N ASN A 7 2.05 -16.68 -32.26
CA ASN A 7 2.42 -18.10 -32.31
C ASN A 7 2.59 -18.76 -30.92
N VAL A 8 2.85 -17.99 -29.87
CA VAL A 8 2.90 -18.51 -28.48
C VAL A 8 1.50 -18.76 -27.92
N ILE A 9 0.46 -18.11 -28.48
CA ILE A 9 -0.94 -18.23 -28.02
C ILE A 9 -1.62 -19.52 -28.58
N CYS A 10 -1.02 -20.19 -29.57
CA CYS A 10 -1.59 -21.39 -30.23
C CYS A 10 -1.00 -22.73 -29.77
N MET A 11 -0.26 -22.77 -28.66
CA MET A 11 0.13 -24.06 -28.08
C MET A 11 -1.03 -24.60 -27.20
N ASP A 12 -1.65 -25.64 -27.65
CA ASP A 12 -2.66 -26.51 -27.00
C ASP A 12 -3.25 -25.94 -25.69
N LYS A 13 -4.53 -25.52 -25.74
CA LYS A 13 -5.36 -25.29 -24.56
C LYS A 13 -5.45 -26.56 -23.73
N LYS A 14 -4.39 -26.92 -23.03
CA LYS A 14 -4.46 -27.87 -21.94
C LYS A 14 -5.31 -27.20 -20.87
N TYR A 15 -6.57 -27.61 -20.74
CA TYR A 15 -7.43 -27.12 -19.66
C TYR A 15 -6.66 -27.28 -18.36
N PRO A 16 -6.52 -26.20 -17.54
CA PRO A 16 -5.79 -26.30 -16.30
C PRO A 16 -6.39 -27.41 -15.43
N SER A 17 -5.52 -28.29 -14.92
CA SER A 17 -5.92 -29.39 -14.05
C SER A 17 -6.68 -28.85 -12.81
N ILE A 18 -7.49 -29.68 -12.17
CA ILE A 18 -8.16 -29.32 -10.91
C ILE A 18 -7.11 -28.90 -9.87
N SER A 19 -5.95 -29.56 -9.85
CA SER A 19 -4.82 -29.21 -8.99
C SER A 19 -4.31 -27.79 -9.27
N PHE A 20 -4.12 -27.40 -10.53
CA PHE A 20 -3.71 -26.05 -10.93
C PHE A 20 -4.70 -24.99 -10.43
N LYS A 21 -6.00 -25.20 -10.69
CA LYS A 21 -7.05 -24.28 -10.25
C LYS A 21 -7.08 -24.10 -8.74
N ASN A 22 -6.91 -25.19 -7.99
CA ASN A 22 -6.89 -25.13 -6.54
C ASN A 22 -5.68 -24.35 -6.02
N ARG A 23 -4.50 -24.50 -6.64
CA ARG A 23 -3.28 -23.81 -6.22
C ARG A 23 -3.33 -22.31 -6.54
N ILE A 24 -3.77 -21.91 -7.74
CA ILE A 24 -3.90 -20.49 -8.06
C ILE A 24 -4.97 -19.81 -7.20
N ASN A 25 -6.07 -20.50 -6.88
CA ASN A 25 -7.06 -19.98 -5.95
C ASN A 25 -6.53 -19.88 -4.51
N SER A 26 -5.57 -20.73 -4.12
CA SER A 26 -4.89 -20.57 -2.83
C SER A 26 -4.07 -19.29 -2.79
N LEU A 27 -3.30 -18.98 -3.85
CA LEU A 27 -2.55 -17.72 -3.95
C LEU A 27 -3.46 -16.51 -3.89
N LYS A 28 -4.58 -16.52 -4.62
CA LYS A 28 -5.57 -15.42 -4.57
C LYS A 28 -6.12 -15.17 -3.16
N ARG A 29 -6.36 -16.23 -2.39
CA ARG A 29 -6.79 -16.11 -0.99
C ARG A 29 -5.68 -15.60 -0.07
N GLU A 30 -4.42 -15.91 -0.35
CA GLU A 30 -3.27 -15.36 0.37
C GLU A 30 -3.16 -13.86 0.10
N ASP A 31 -3.25 -13.43 -1.17
CA ASP A 31 -3.29 -12.01 -1.55
C ASP A 31 -4.43 -11.26 -0.85
N GLU A 32 -5.65 -11.83 -0.84
CA GLU A 32 -6.81 -11.24 -0.18
C GLU A 32 -6.60 -11.05 1.32
N LYS A 33 -6.07 -12.07 2.01
CA LYS A 33 -5.77 -11.99 3.44
C LYS A 33 -4.72 -10.92 3.76
N ILE A 34 -3.66 -10.84 2.97
CA ILE A 34 -2.61 -9.84 3.15
C ILE A 34 -3.17 -8.44 2.85
N GLY A 35 -3.99 -8.31 1.81
CA GLY A 35 -4.67 -7.05 1.48
C GLY A 35 -5.58 -6.57 2.60
N GLN A 36 -6.39 -7.44 3.20
CA GLN A 36 -7.22 -7.11 4.36
C GLN A 36 -6.38 -6.73 5.58
N LEU A 37 -5.32 -7.50 5.86
CA LEU A 37 -4.42 -7.26 6.98
C LEU A 37 -3.78 -5.87 6.91
N ILE A 38 -3.27 -5.44 5.76
CA ILE A 38 -2.65 -4.12 5.60
C ILE A 38 -3.66 -2.99 5.73
N ILE A 39 -4.87 -3.13 5.15
CA ILE A 39 -5.93 -2.13 5.22
C ILE A 39 -6.37 -1.91 6.68
N GLU A 40 -6.63 -2.99 7.43
CA GLU A 40 -7.02 -2.92 8.83
C GLU A 40 -5.92 -2.38 9.73
N SER A 41 -4.67 -2.80 9.48
CA SER A 41 -3.51 -2.33 10.25
C SER A 41 -3.25 -0.84 10.02
N HIS A 42 -3.36 -0.35 8.78
CA HIS A 42 -3.21 1.08 8.49
C HIS A 42 -4.32 1.90 9.15
N LYS A 43 -5.58 1.47 9.03
CA LYS A 43 -6.70 2.13 9.69
C LYS A 43 -6.47 2.29 11.20
N LYS A 44 -5.83 1.31 11.83
CA LYS A 44 -5.50 1.37 13.25
C LYS A 44 -4.30 2.28 13.52
N ALA A 45 -3.26 2.22 12.69
CA ALA A 45 -2.08 3.06 12.83
C ALA A 45 -2.38 4.56 12.77
N ILE A 46 -3.28 5.00 11.89
CA ILE A 46 -3.63 6.41 11.76
C ILE A 46 -4.37 6.99 12.96
N THR A 47 -4.96 6.17 13.84
CA THR A 47 -5.56 6.66 15.09
C THR A 47 -4.52 7.21 16.06
N LEU A 48 -3.25 6.78 15.94
CA LEU A 48 -2.14 7.26 16.76
C LEU A 48 -1.77 8.73 16.52
N ILE A 49 -2.21 9.30 15.40
CA ILE A 49 -1.88 10.68 15.02
C ILE A 49 -2.52 11.67 15.98
N ASN A 50 -3.80 11.46 16.30
CA ASN A 50 -4.56 12.35 17.18
C ASN A 50 -4.59 11.88 18.63
N ASN A 51 -4.42 10.61 18.88
CA ASN A 51 -4.48 10.03 20.21
C ASN A 51 -3.46 8.90 20.32
N TYR A 52 -2.28 9.24 20.83
CA TYR A 52 -1.23 8.24 21.02
C TYR A 52 -1.62 7.23 22.10
N ASP A 53 -1.59 5.95 21.75
CA ASP A 53 -1.78 4.81 22.64
C ASP A 53 -0.62 3.82 22.47
N ALA A 54 0.10 3.56 23.54
CA ALA A 54 1.29 2.71 23.53
C ALA A 54 0.99 1.25 23.15
N GLU A 55 -0.19 0.73 23.50
CA GLU A 55 -0.59 -0.63 23.12
C GLU A 55 -0.95 -0.70 21.63
N ILE A 56 -1.64 0.32 21.10
CA ILE A 56 -1.92 0.42 19.65
C ILE A 56 -0.62 0.58 18.88
N ALA A 57 0.33 1.39 19.37
CA ALA A 57 1.64 1.55 18.73
C ALA A 57 2.40 0.23 18.69
N LYS A 58 2.48 -0.51 19.79
CA LYS A 58 3.09 -1.83 19.87
C LYS A 58 2.42 -2.86 18.96
N GLU A 59 1.09 -2.84 18.91
CA GLU A 59 0.34 -3.70 17.99
C GLU A 59 0.63 -3.35 16.53
N THR A 60 0.71 -2.07 16.17
CA THR A 60 1.06 -1.60 14.82
C THR A 60 2.43 -2.13 14.39
N ILE A 61 3.44 -2.05 15.26
CA ILE A 61 4.79 -2.60 15.01
C ILE A 61 4.74 -4.12 14.85
N SER A 62 3.99 -4.82 15.70
CA SER A 62 3.81 -6.28 15.60
C SER A 62 3.12 -6.68 14.30
N LYS A 63 2.12 -5.94 13.86
CA LYS A 63 1.41 -6.17 12.59
C LYS A 63 2.31 -5.93 11.37
N ALA A 64 3.21 -4.96 11.43
CA ALA A 64 4.20 -4.77 10.37
C ALA A 64 5.12 -5.99 10.20
N ALA A 65 5.55 -6.62 11.28
CA ALA A 65 6.33 -7.86 11.24
C ALA A 65 5.51 -9.05 10.71
N GLU A 66 4.23 -9.16 11.08
CA GLU A 66 3.32 -10.18 10.56
C GLU A 66 3.11 -10.02 9.04
N ILE A 67 2.98 -8.77 8.55
CA ILE A 67 2.85 -8.45 7.13
C ILE A 67 4.13 -8.84 6.37
N ASP A 68 5.31 -8.54 6.93
CA ASP A 68 6.60 -8.92 6.32
C ASP A 68 6.71 -10.44 6.17
N GLU A 69 6.38 -11.20 7.19
CA GLU A 69 6.37 -12.67 7.13
C GLU A 69 5.32 -13.20 6.14
N ALA A 70 4.11 -12.64 6.13
CA ALA A 70 3.04 -13.07 5.24
C ALA A 70 3.41 -12.82 3.77
N THR A 71 3.96 -11.65 3.44
CA THR A 71 4.41 -11.31 2.08
C THR A 71 5.58 -12.18 1.63
N PHE A 72 6.52 -12.50 2.52
CA PHE A 72 7.62 -13.43 2.23
C PHE A 72 7.10 -14.85 1.93
N ASN A 73 6.12 -15.34 2.70
CA ASN A 73 5.51 -16.65 2.47
C ASN A 73 4.72 -16.68 1.16
N LEU A 74 4.00 -15.59 0.82
CA LEU A 74 3.34 -15.44 -0.48
C LEU A 74 4.34 -15.51 -1.63
N GLU A 75 5.45 -14.77 -1.56
CA GLU A 75 6.51 -14.82 -2.57
C GLU A 75 7.02 -16.26 -2.78
N ARG A 76 7.32 -16.99 -1.70
CA ARG A 76 7.75 -18.40 -1.77
C ARG A 76 6.68 -19.28 -2.42
N SER A 77 5.40 -19.08 -2.10
CA SER A 77 4.28 -19.80 -2.69
C SER A 77 4.17 -19.53 -4.19
N CYS A 78 4.31 -18.26 -4.60
CA CYS A 78 4.33 -17.82 -6.00
C CYS A 78 5.49 -18.44 -6.79
N ILE A 79 6.72 -18.38 -6.27
CA ILE A 79 7.91 -18.99 -6.91
C ILE A 79 7.72 -20.49 -7.09
N ARG A 80 7.23 -21.19 -6.05
CA ARG A 80 6.96 -22.63 -6.13
C ARG A 80 5.89 -22.93 -7.17
N PHE A 81 4.82 -22.13 -7.23
CA PHE A 81 3.75 -22.29 -8.23
C PHE A 81 4.31 -22.13 -9.65
N MET A 82 5.09 -21.07 -9.92
CA MET A 82 5.72 -20.87 -11.23
C MET A 82 6.63 -22.04 -11.63
N ALA A 83 7.44 -22.55 -10.70
CA ALA A 83 8.37 -23.64 -10.97
C ALA A 83 7.67 -24.97 -11.29
N VAL A 84 6.57 -25.28 -10.60
CA VAL A 84 5.87 -26.57 -10.70
C VAL A 84 4.80 -26.54 -11.79
N GLU A 85 3.99 -25.48 -11.84
CA GLU A 85 2.80 -25.43 -12.71
C GLU A 85 3.10 -24.80 -14.07
N GLN A 86 4.21 -24.05 -14.19
CA GLN A 86 4.61 -23.36 -15.43
C GLN A 86 3.44 -22.56 -16.05
N PRO A 87 2.82 -21.62 -15.27
CA PRO A 87 1.67 -20.88 -15.74
C PRO A 87 1.99 -20.06 -16.99
N LEU A 88 0.99 -19.83 -17.84
CA LEU A 88 1.12 -19.06 -19.06
C LEU A 88 0.25 -17.81 -19.04
N ALA A 89 0.66 -16.82 -19.84
CA ALA A 89 -0.10 -15.59 -20.09
C ALA A 89 -0.64 -14.93 -18.80
N GLY A 90 -1.96 -14.81 -18.67
CA GLY A 90 -2.60 -14.09 -17.57
C GLY A 90 -2.30 -14.65 -16.17
N ASP A 91 -2.23 -15.99 -16.04
CA ASP A 91 -1.93 -16.62 -14.74
C ASP A 91 -0.49 -16.31 -14.29
N LEU A 92 0.46 -16.32 -15.23
CA LEU A 92 1.85 -15.93 -14.94
C LEU A 92 1.93 -14.46 -14.52
N MET A 93 1.21 -13.58 -15.22
CA MET A 93 1.19 -12.14 -14.90
C MET A 93 0.54 -11.88 -13.55
N PHE A 94 -0.52 -12.61 -13.21
CA PHE A 94 -1.12 -12.52 -11.89
C PHE A 94 -0.10 -12.90 -10.80
N VAL A 95 0.52 -14.06 -10.90
CA VAL A 95 1.47 -14.56 -9.89
C VAL A 95 2.70 -13.65 -9.74
N GLU A 96 3.24 -13.13 -10.84
CA GLU A 96 4.35 -12.18 -10.81
C GLU A 96 3.91 -10.83 -10.19
N SER A 97 2.69 -10.39 -10.47
CA SER A 97 2.13 -9.17 -9.87
C SER A 97 1.88 -9.33 -8.37
N SER A 98 1.43 -10.50 -7.90
CA SER A 98 1.30 -10.80 -6.46
C SER A 98 2.63 -10.59 -5.72
N ILE A 99 3.76 -11.06 -6.29
CA ILE A 99 5.09 -10.85 -5.68
C ILE A 99 5.41 -9.35 -5.59
N ARG A 100 5.20 -8.60 -6.66
CA ARG A 100 5.51 -7.17 -6.70
C ARG A 100 4.64 -6.35 -5.76
N ILE A 101 3.36 -6.65 -5.74
CA ILE A 101 2.40 -6.00 -4.84
C ILE A 101 2.71 -6.34 -3.39
N GLY A 102 3.08 -7.59 -3.10
CA GLY A 102 3.56 -8.00 -1.79
C GLY A 102 4.74 -7.15 -1.29
N GLU A 103 5.69 -6.81 -2.16
CA GLU A 103 6.81 -5.92 -1.82
C GLU A 103 6.35 -4.49 -1.48
N HIS A 104 5.34 -3.94 -2.20
CA HIS A 104 4.76 -2.64 -1.85
C HIS A 104 4.03 -2.71 -0.50
N ILE A 105 3.23 -3.76 -0.25
CA ILE A 105 2.52 -3.97 1.01
C ILE A 105 3.49 -4.08 2.19
N LYS A 106 4.58 -4.83 2.05
CA LYS A 106 5.65 -4.92 3.05
C LYS A 106 6.22 -3.54 3.39
N ARG A 107 6.52 -2.72 2.37
CA ARG A 107 7.02 -1.34 2.58
C ARG A 107 6.02 -0.46 3.31
N ILE A 108 4.72 -0.58 3.00
CA ILE A 108 3.65 0.12 3.73
C ILE A 108 3.66 -0.30 5.21
N GLY A 109 3.81 -1.60 5.51
CA GLY A 109 3.93 -2.10 6.88
C GLY A 109 5.06 -1.44 7.66
N HIS A 110 6.25 -1.30 7.05
CA HIS A 110 7.38 -0.61 7.67
C HIS A 110 7.11 0.90 7.87
N ILE A 111 6.43 1.55 6.92
CA ILE A 111 6.06 2.97 7.06
C ILE A 111 5.08 3.16 8.23
N MET A 112 4.13 2.24 8.43
CA MET A 112 3.21 2.30 9.59
C MET A 112 3.95 2.22 10.92
N SER A 113 5.00 1.39 11.03
CA SER A 113 5.85 1.36 12.24
C SER A 113 6.53 2.71 12.47
N ASN A 114 6.98 3.38 11.40
CA ASN A 114 7.57 4.71 11.51
C ASN A 114 6.54 5.78 11.93
N ILE A 115 5.28 5.65 11.51
CA ILE A 115 4.19 6.52 11.99
C ILE A 115 3.99 6.32 13.50
N ALA A 116 3.94 5.07 13.97
CA ALA A 116 3.81 4.77 15.39
C ALA A 116 4.98 5.35 16.22
N ASP A 117 6.21 5.21 15.74
CA ASP A 117 7.41 5.76 16.37
C ASP A 117 7.42 7.30 16.37
N ALA A 118 6.95 7.95 15.31
CA ALA A 118 6.86 9.40 15.23
C ALA A 118 5.75 9.93 16.15
N SER A 119 4.58 9.27 16.19
CA SER A 119 3.46 9.64 17.07
C SER A 119 3.84 9.57 18.55
N ALA A 120 4.68 8.61 18.94
CA ALA A 120 5.19 8.49 20.32
C ALA A 120 6.05 9.68 20.78
N LYS A 121 6.59 10.47 19.84
CA LYS A 121 7.46 11.63 20.12
C LYS A 121 6.72 12.96 20.11
N ILE A 122 5.43 12.93 19.82
CA ILE A 122 4.58 14.11 19.91
C ILE A 122 4.20 14.26 21.39
N THR A 123 4.72 15.31 22.02
CA THR A 123 4.40 15.65 23.41
C THR A 123 3.25 16.64 23.45
N ASP A 124 2.61 16.79 24.62
CA ASP A 124 1.58 17.80 24.89
C ASP A 124 2.16 19.20 24.75
N VAL A 125 2.12 19.72 23.54
CA VAL A 125 2.47 21.09 23.16
C VAL A 125 1.28 21.71 22.46
N ASP A 126 1.22 23.02 22.48
CA ASP A 126 0.18 23.82 21.83
C ASP A 126 0.28 23.70 20.30
N ILE A 127 -0.21 22.56 19.78
CA ILE A 127 -0.32 22.27 18.34
C ILE A 127 -1.71 22.78 17.90
N PRO A 128 -1.78 23.61 16.84
CA PRO A 128 -3.07 24.06 16.34
C PRO A 128 -3.96 22.87 15.93
N GLU A 129 -5.17 22.83 16.44
CA GLU A 129 -6.17 21.78 16.14
C GLU A 129 -6.36 21.60 14.63
N ARG A 130 -6.42 22.69 13.87
CA ARG A 130 -6.54 22.67 12.42
C ARG A 130 -5.40 21.88 11.74
N LEU A 131 -4.18 21.98 12.23
CA LEU A 131 -3.06 21.21 11.66
C LEU A 131 -3.24 19.71 11.88
N LEU A 132 -3.71 19.30 13.05
CA LEU A 132 -4.03 17.89 13.35
C LEU A 132 -5.20 17.39 12.51
N GLU A 133 -6.23 18.22 12.32
CA GLU A 133 -7.37 17.90 11.45
C GLU A 133 -6.93 17.68 10.00
N ASP A 134 -6.07 18.54 9.45
CA ASP A 134 -5.59 18.44 8.07
C ASP A 134 -4.71 17.18 7.88
N ILE A 135 -3.86 16.84 8.86
CA ILE A 135 -3.07 15.59 8.83
C ILE A 135 -3.99 14.37 8.94
N GLN A 136 -5.02 14.40 9.79
CA GLN A 136 -5.99 13.31 9.89
C GLN A 136 -6.78 13.15 8.59
N TYR A 137 -7.19 14.25 7.98
CA TYR A 137 -7.87 14.22 6.68
C TYR A 137 -6.99 13.57 5.59
N MET A 138 -5.70 13.94 5.55
CA MET A 138 -4.73 13.29 4.66
C MET A 138 -4.61 11.80 4.95
N ALA A 139 -4.55 11.39 6.22
CA ALA A 139 -4.46 9.99 6.63
C ALA A 139 -5.69 9.18 6.21
N ASP A 140 -6.88 9.73 6.38
CA ASP A 140 -8.13 9.10 5.97
C ASP A 140 -8.21 8.98 4.43
N TYR A 141 -7.71 9.98 3.71
CA TYR A 141 -7.66 9.95 2.25
C TYR A 141 -6.69 8.88 1.74
N VAL A 142 -5.50 8.79 2.33
CA VAL A 142 -4.51 7.74 2.03
C VAL A 142 -5.05 6.34 2.36
N GLN A 143 -5.86 6.20 3.43
CA GLN A 143 -6.57 4.95 3.75
C GLN A 143 -7.51 4.52 2.61
N LEU A 144 -8.22 5.47 2.00
CA LEU A 144 -9.07 5.20 0.84
C LEU A 144 -8.26 4.80 -0.39
N MET A 145 -7.15 5.49 -0.66
CA MET A 145 -6.23 5.15 -1.76
C MET A 145 -5.64 3.75 -1.60
N LEU A 146 -5.19 3.41 -0.39
CA LEU A 146 -4.66 2.07 -0.09
C LEU A 146 -5.70 1.00 -0.35
N SER A 147 -6.92 1.19 0.14
CA SER A 147 -8.03 0.27 -0.10
C SER A 147 -8.34 0.13 -1.59
N LYS A 148 -8.39 1.26 -2.31
CA LYS A 148 -8.61 1.30 -3.76
C LYS A 148 -7.50 0.55 -4.52
N GLY A 149 -6.23 0.75 -4.16
CA GLY A 149 -5.09 0.04 -4.75
C GLY A 149 -5.21 -1.48 -4.58
N ILE A 150 -5.43 -1.94 -3.35
CA ILE A 150 -5.57 -3.36 -3.03
C ILE A 150 -6.76 -3.98 -3.77
N TYR A 151 -7.95 -3.38 -3.69
CA TYR A 151 -9.13 -3.94 -4.36
C TYR A 151 -9.05 -3.85 -5.88
N SER A 152 -8.36 -2.85 -6.45
CA SER A 152 -8.12 -2.81 -7.89
C SER A 152 -7.38 -4.05 -8.38
N PHE A 153 -6.44 -4.58 -7.59
CA PHE A 153 -5.71 -5.79 -7.89
C PHE A 153 -6.57 -7.05 -7.66
N LEU A 154 -7.20 -7.17 -6.50
CA LEU A 154 -7.99 -8.35 -6.14
C LEU A 154 -9.17 -8.57 -7.10
N ASP A 155 -9.86 -7.48 -7.46
CA ASP A 155 -11.02 -7.51 -8.35
C ASP A 155 -10.63 -7.36 -9.83
N GLN A 156 -9.34 -7.19 -10.12
CA GLN A 156 -8.82 -6.95 -11.48
C GLN A 156 -9.53 -5.75 -12.16
N ASN A 157 -9.76 -4.69 -11.39
CA ASN A 157 -10.50 -3.51 -11.84
C ASN A 157 -9.55 -2.40 -12.31
N ILE A 158 -9.43 -2.28 -13.65
CA ILE A 158 -8.53 -1.32 -14.28
C ILE A 158 -8.97 0.13 -14.10
N GLU A 159 -10.27 0.40 -14.04
CA GLU A 159 -10.78 1.77 -13.89
C GLU A 159 -10.48 2.29 -12.48
N MET A 160 -10.68 1.47 -11.46
CA MET A 160 -10.29 1.78 -10.08
C MET A 160 -8.78 2.04 -9.97
N ALA A 161 -7.95 1.27 -10.67
CA ALA A 161 -6.51 1.45 -10.69
C ALA A 161 -6.08 2.78 -11.34
N LYS A 162 -6.76 3.23 -12.39
CA LYS A 162 -6.46 4.49 -13.08
C LYS A 162 -6.77 5.73 -12.26
N GLU A 163 -7.80 5.67 -11.41
CA GLU A 163 -8.19 6.80 -10.56
C GLU A 163 -7.11 7.17 -9.54
N LEU A 164 -6.24 6.24 -9.17
CA LEU A 164 -5.22 6.45 -8.14
C LEU A 164 -4.23 7.58 -8.46
N HIS A 165 -3.93 7.85 -9.73
CA HIS A 165 -3.06 8.98 -10.10
C HIS A 165 -3.71 10.34 -9.76
N ALA A 166 -5.00 10.48 -10.01
CA ALA A 166 -5.71 11.71 -9.65
C ALA A 166 -5.93 11.84 -8.12
N ASP A 167 -5.95 10.72 -7.41
CA ASP A 167 -5.99 10.72 -5.95
C ASP A 167 -4.64 11.13 -5.36
N ASP A 168 -3.53 10.76 -6.00
CA ASP A 168 -2.16 11.12 -5.61
C ASP A 168 -1.93 12.63 -5.66
N ASP A 169 -2.35 13.29 -6.75
CA ASP A 169 -2.28 14.75 -6.88
C ASP A 169 -2.92 15.47 -5.67
N LYS A 170 -4.00 14.93 -5.12
CA LYS A 170 -4.66 15.51 -3.94
C LYS A 170 -3.87 15.29 -2.65
N VAL A 171 -3.19 14.15 -2.52
CA VAL A 171 -2.33 13.88 -1.36
C VAL A 171 -1.12 14.80 -1.38
N ASP A 172 -0.54 15.06 -2.55
CA ASP A 172 0.55 16.00 -2.73
C ASP A 172 0.13 17.44 -2.37
N ASP A 173 -1.03 17.88 -2.83
CA ASP A 173 -1.61 19.19 -2.49
C ASP A 173 -1.84 19.33 -0.97
N LEU A 174 -2.34 18.27 -0.31
CA LEU A 174 -2.53 18.24 1.14
C LEU A 174 -1.18 18.31 1.88
N PHE A 175 -0.18 17.57 1.41
CA PHE A 175 1.16 17.58 2.00
C PHE A 175 1.78 18.99 1.93
N ASP A 176 1.71 19.66 0.78
CA ASP A 176 2.22 21.02 0.60
C ASP A 176 1.49 22.04 1.47
N SER A 177 0.17 21.90 1.62
CA SER A 177 -0.63 22.72 2.54
C SER A 177 -0.20 22.53 4.01
N ILE A 178 0.02 21.28 4.44
CA ILE A 178 0.50 20.95 5.78
C ILE A 178 1.90 21.58 6.02
N LEU A 179 2.82 21.46 5.07
CA LEU A 179 4.15 22.07 5.17
C LEU A 179 4.11 23.58 5.35
N THR A 180 3.20 24.25 4.64
CA THR A 180 3.00 25.69 4.78
C THR A 180 2.52 26.06 6.19
N GLN A 181 1.50 25.37 6.70
CA GLN A 181 0.98 25.60 8.05
C GLN A 181 2.02 25.34 9.14
N VAL A 182 2.76 24.24 9.01
CA VAL A 182 3.83 23.87 9.94
C VAL A 182 4.89 24.96 10.03
N THR A 183 5.28 25.56 8.92
CA THR A 183 6.25 26.65 8.89
C THR A 183 5.77 27.84 9.72
N ASP A 184 4.50 28.20 9.58
CA ASP A 184 3.88 29.30 10.35
C ASP A 184 3.86 29.02 11.87
N VAL A 185 3.57 27.77 12.26
CA VAL A 185 3.54 27.36 13.67
C VAL A 185 4.93 27.38 14.29
N MET A 186 5.96 26.89 13.57
CA MET A 186 7.35 26.90 14.03
C MET A 186 7.88 28.32 14.34
N PHE A 187 7.47 29.31 13.55
CA PHE A 187 7.84 30.70 13.81
C PHE A 187 7.20 31.28 15.08
N LYS A 188 6.00 30.84 15.43
CA LYS A 188 5.22 31.35 16.55
C LYS A 188 5.55 30.66 17.87
N ASN A 189 5.86 29.37 17.86
CA ASN A 189 6.07 28.57 19.07
C ASN A 189 7.32 27.69 18.96
N LYS A 190 8.42 28.13 19.58
CA LYS A 190 9.69 27.40 19.54
C LYS A 190 9.69 26.11 20.38
N GLU A 191 8.84 26.01 21.39
CA GLU A 191 8.77 24.84 22.27
C GLU A 191 8.11 23.64 21.54
N SER A 192 7.28 23.92 20.55
CA SER A 192 6.58 22.89 19.75
C SER A 192 7.43 22.30 18.60
N ILE A 193 8.61 22.83 18.30
CA ILE A 193 9.40 22.46 17.12
C ILE A 193 9.63 20.95 17.03
N ALA A 194 9.99 20.29 18.13
CA ALA A 194 10.27 18.86 18.14
C ALA A 194 9.04 18.02 17.77
N SER A 195 7.86 18.35 18.29
CA SER A 195 6.60 17.68 17.98
C SER A 195 6.17 17.95 16.54
N ILE A 196 6.33 19.20 16.08
CA ILE A 196 6.00 19.62 14.72
C ILE A 196 6.86 18.88 13.67
N ILE A 197 8.16 18.68 13.93
CA ILE A 197 9.03 17.88 13.07
C ILE A 197 8.49 16.45 12.95
N ASN A 198 7.99 15.84 14.03
CA ASN A 198 7.40 14.51 13.97
C ASN A 198 6.09 14.51 13.18
N LEU A 199 5.27 15.56 13.23
CA LEU A 199 4.08 15.72 12.39
C LEU A 199 4.44 15.81 10.89
N ILE A 200 5.53 16.52 10.54
CA ILE A 200 6.04 16.54 9.16
C ILE A 200 6.44 15.13 8.71
N PHE A 201 7.14 14.38 9.56
CA PHE A 201 7.48 12.99 9.23
C PHE A 201 6.24 12.14 9.03
N ILE A 202 5.21 12.28 9.85
CA ILE A 202 3.95 11.56 9.69
C ILE A 202 3.30 11.92 8.36
N ALA A 203 3.16 13.20 8.02
CA ALA A 203 2.62 13.64 6.74
C ALA A 203 3.43 13.07 5.55
N ARG A 204 4.77 13.07 5.63
CA ARG A 204 5.64 12.46 4.62
C ARG A 204 5.48 10.94 4.53
N PHE A 205 5.26 10.26 5.65
CA PHE A 205 4.98 8.82 5.65
C PHE A 205 3.63 8.51 5.01
N LEU A 206 2.61 9.34 5.24
CA LEU A 206 1.29 9.22 4.61
C LEU A 206 1.40 9.39 3.08
N GLU A 207 2.08 10.42 2.61
CA GLU A 207 2.33 10.62 1.17
C GLU A 207 3.02 9.39 0.56
N ARG A 208 4.06 8.85 1.20
CA ARG A 208 4.74 7.64 0.72
C ARG A 208 3.84 6.39 0.72
N ILE A 209 2.83 6.30 1.57
CA ILE A 209 1.83 5.21 1.49
C ILE A 209 0.93 5.43 0.27
N GLY A 210 0.53 6.68 -0.03
CA GLY A 210 -0.17 7.05 -1.25
C GLY A 210 0.59 6.62 -2.51
N ASP A 211 1.88 6.99 -2.60
CA ASP A 211 2.80 6.54 -3.67
C ASP A 211 2.73 5.01 -3.88
N ARG A 212 2.77 4.24 -2.77
CA ARG A 212 2.71 2.76 -2.87
C ARG A 212 1.36 2.27 -3.35
N ALA A 213 0.26 2.96 -3.00
CA ALA A 213 -1.07 2.62 -3.53
C ALA A 213 -1.15 2.86 -5.04
N VAL A 214 -0.55 3.95 -5.55
CA VAL A 214 -0.40 4.21 -7.00
C VAL A 214 0.44 3.15 -7.68
N ASP A 215 1.57 2.74 -7.08
CA ASP A 215 2.42 1.67 -7.60
C ASP A 215 1.64 0.34 -7.74
N ILE A 216 0.79 0.00 -6.74
CA ILE A 216 -0.10 -1.17 -6.78
C ILE A 216 -1.10 -1.05 -7.95
N GLY A 217 -1.74 0.10 -8.11
CA GLY A 217 -2.64 0.37 -9.24
C GLY A 217 -1.94 0.26 -10.59
N SER A 218 -0.77 0.88 -10.71
CA SER A 218 0.08 0.80 -11.91
C SER A 218 0.45 -0.64 -12.25
N ARG A 219 0.76 -1.44 -11.23
CA ARG A 219 1.03 -2.87 -11.41
C ARG A 219 -0.21 -3.64 -11.87
N THR A 220 -1.38 -3.31 -11.34
CA THR A 220 -2.66 -3.88 -11.78
C THR A 220 -2.95 -3.57 -13.24
N ILE A 221 -2.76 -2.31 -13.67
CA ILE A 221 -2.92 -1.91 -15.07
C ILE A 221 -1.97 -2.72 -15.97
N PHE A 222 -0.69 -2.82 -15.59
CA PHE A 222 0.27 -3.61 -16.36
C PHE A 222 -0.11 -5.09 -16.44
N MET A 223 -0.53 -5.71 -15.35
CA MET A 223 -0.98 -7.10 -15.30
C MET A 223 -2.11 -7.37 -16.29
N LEU A 224 -3.06 -6.44 -16.40
CA LEU A 224 -4.25 -6.61 -17.24
C LEU A 224 -4.03 -6.21 -18.71
N THR A 225 -3.12 -5.29 -18.99
CA THR A 225 -2.96 -4.71 -20.33
C THR A 225 -1.64 -5.05 -21.02
N PHE A 226 -0.64 -5.50 -20.28
CA PHE A 226 0.76 -5.65 -20.71
C PHE A 226 1.40 -4.35 -21.22
N LYS A 227 0.80 -3.20 -20.92
CA LYS A 227 1.31 -1.88 -21.28
C LYS A 227 1.85 -1.17 -20.04
N LYS A 228 2.91 -0.39 -20.24
CA LYS A 228 3.36 0.53 -19.19
C LYS A 228 2.22 1.51 -18.90
N PRO A 229 1.81 1.70 -17.64
CA PRO A 229 0.91 2.78 -17.28
C PRO A 229 1.56 4.13 -17.64
N ASN A 230 0.75 5.06 -18.10
CA ASN A 230 1.21 6.42 -18.48
C ASN A 230 1.42 7.23 -17.22
#